data_5cb2b1802129ad056d2dd87be968d5e2
#
_entry.id   5cb2b1802129ad056d2dd87be968d5e2
#
_cell.length_a   1.000
_cell.length_b   1.000
_cell.length_c   1.000
_cell.angle_alpha   90.00
_cell.angle_beta   90.00
_cell.angle_gamma   90.00
#
_symmetry.space_group_name_H-M   'P 1'
#
loop_
_entity.id
_entity.type
_entity.pdbx_description
1 polymer ?
#
loop_
_entity_poly.entity_id
_entity_poly.type
_entity_poly.pdbx_seq_one_letter_code
_entity_poly.pdbx_strand_id
1 'polypeptide(L)'
;MMVLLGGMLSGVKAQSASDLKWSEICAGKMGADWYGSDEAQTIADNVLSGQKNNGGWMKNIEWHKLTASELKAQQNARGEHSCLDNTATTQEMRFLAKVWQKTGIGKYKDSFTKALNMIFKAEKGCGGWSQYWPLQGGGSYWDYITFNDDLMTNVMRLLQEIAAGKGDFANIADDAARKHCSEAVKRAIDVIIKCQVDDNGVKAAWCAQHDTVNFQPAVGRPHELPSISGSESASLLSYLMTIENPSEELQQTIHTAVAWLDAHKIDGKAVEDFTNANGQKDRRVVDKAGSAVWGRFIQLGGETGRKTYESFFNMLKSRNKSRSYTTGGKTYSYTEYEIASKSYDPDKAYQPIFAIYDDNLQHLYYRFLYTYEDAEDATDWKGCRVPTSLNALRRVNYQFMGSWPLNVIKNEYPAWKKRIESQNASQGYKTYTLSGETNTSGSSSEYVFSGGIKVTNGNSKGYANGKSNTVKYSANVSYTVQLPAGMKIDKVEFYGYDNYDADAYISHFNGTDFGASDYVFPAKDGDNMTYVTHTLEAATPIEDHFSFKLGSKQCCLIITLYEKDGTTAIDHYPTPNTQHPTPIYNLQGMRADGRAKGLYIQNKKKVLIR
;
A
#
# COMPACT_ATOMS: atom_id res chain seq x y z
N MET A 1 -4.15 -68.22 -21.60
CA MET A 1 -3.30 -67.75 -20.49
C MET A 1 -3.54 -66.24 -20.32
N MET A 2 -4.44 -65.94 -19.43
CA MET A 2 -4.98 -64.61 -19.23
C MET A 2 -4.16 -63.96 -18.06
N VAL A 3 -3.37 -62.95 -18.36
CA VAL A 3 -2.57 -62.25 -17.37
C VAL A 3 -3.44 -61.11 -16.79
N LEU A 4 -3.87 -61.27 -15.56
CA LEU A 4 -4.48 -60.19 -14.76
C LEU A 4 -3.39 -59.21 -14.33
N LEU A 5 -3.39 -57.98 -14.91
CA LEU A 5 -2.68 -56.84 -14.36
C LEU A 5 -3.49 -56.28 -13.19
N GLY A 6 -3.07 -56.60 -11.98
CA GLY A 6 -3.54 -55.96 -10.77
C GLY A 6 -2.88 -54.57 -10.65
N GLY A 7 -3.61 -53.52 -11.00
CA GLY A 7 -3.20 -52.14 -10.73
C GLY A 7 -3.25 -51.87 -9.21
N MET A 8 -2.10 -51.70 -8.56
CA MET A 8 -2.04 -51.12 -7.23
C MET A 8 -2.47 -49.65 -7.31
N LEU A 9 -3.70 -49.38 -6.92
CA LEU A 9 -4.14 -48.06 -6.55
C LEU A 9 -3.39 -47.70 -5.25
N SER A 10 -2.30 -46.96 -5.37
CA SER A 10 -1.70 -46.27 -4.23
C SER A 10 -2.75 -45.28 -3.74
N GLY A 11 -3.43 -45.63 -2.65
CA GLY A 11 -4.37 -44.77 -1.97
C GLY A 11 -3.65 -43.46 -1.56
N VAL A 12 -3.95 -42.38 -2.26
CA VAL A 12 -3.62 -41.04 -1.76
C VAL A 12 -4.38 -40.90 -0.45
N LYS A 13 -3.65 -40.88 0.67
CA LYS A 13 -4.22 -40.69 2.01
C LYS A 13 -4.99 -39.38 1.97
N ALA A 14 -6.30 -39.42 2.22
CA ALA A 14 -7.11 -38.21 2.27
C ALA A 14 -6.49 -37.28 3.31
N GLN A 15 -6.24 -36.02 2.95
CA GLN A 15 -5.65 -35.02 3.82
C GLN A 15 -6.60 -34.76 4.99
N SER A 16 -6.11 -34.94 6.23
CA SER A 16 -6.89 -34.66 7.43
C SER A 16 -6.87 -33.17 7.78
N ALA A 17 -7.98 -32.63 8.27
CA ALA A 17 -8.01 -31.25 8.78
C ALA A 17 -6.99 -31.02 9.88
N SER A 18 -6.71 -32.02 10.73
CA SER A 18 -5.70 -31.95 11.81
C SER A 18 -4.28 -31.71 11.31
N ASP A 19 -3.96 -32.07 10.05
CA ASP A 19 -2.64 -31.91 9.46
C ASP A 19 -2.38 -30.50 8.94
N LEU A 20 -3.41 -29.68 8.82
CA LEU A 20 -3.36 -28.33 8.28
C LEU A 20 -3.36 -27.26 9.38
N LYS A 21 -2.95 -26.06 8.99
CA LYS A 21 -3.19 -24.83 9.76
C LYS A 21 -4.61 -24.32 9.48
N TRP A 22 -5.18 -23.61 10.41
CA TRP A 22 -6.50 -22.99 10.23
C TRP A 22 -6.57 -22.11 8.98
N SER A 23 -5.55 -21.31 8.72
CA SER A 23 -5.46 -20.46 7.53
C SER A 23 -5.49 -21.26 6.21
N GLU A 24 -4.92 -22.46 6.20
CA GLU A 24 -4.92 -23.34 5.02
C GLU A 24 -6.30 -23.96 4.76
N ILE A 25 -7.01 -24.33 5.83
CA ILE A 25 -8.41 -24.76 5.76
C ILE A 25 -9.27 -23.63 5.23
N CYS A 26 -9.16 -22.42 5.79
CA CYS A 26 -9.91 -21.25 5.33
C CYS A 26 -9.61 -20.88 3.87
N ALA A 27 -8.37 -21.12 3.40
CA ALA A 27 -7.95 -20.91 2.02
C ALA A 27 -8.45 -21.97 1.02
N GLY A 28 -9.08 -23.06 1.48
CA GLY A 28 -9.69 -24.07 0.60
C GLY A 28 -8.87 -25.33 0.37
N LYS A 29 -7.80 -25.60 1.15
CA LYS A 29 -6.93 -26.77 0.95
C LYS A 29 -7.60 -28.12 1.19
N MET A 30 -8.74 -28.19 1.88
CA MET A 30 -9.48 -29.42 2.11
C MET A 30 -10.27 -29.93 0.88
N GLY A 31 -10.31 -29.14 -0.19
CA GLY A 31 -11.15 -29.46 -1.34
C GLY A 31 -12.63 -29.10 -1.14
N ALA A 32 -13.32 -28.83 -2.25
CA ALA A 32 -14.63 -28.17 -2.21
C ALA A 32 -15.71 -28.98 -1.47
N ASP A 33 -15.74 -30.30 -1.61
CA ASP A 33 -16.82 -31.12 -1.05
C ASP A 33 -16.69 -31.34 0.46
N TRP A 34 -15.47 -31.29 0.99
CA TRP A 34 -15.25 -31.40 2.42
C TRP A 34 -16.00 -30.34 3.24
N TYR A 35 -16.18 -29.12 2.69
CA TYR A 35 -16.89 -28.03 3.40
C TYR A 35 -18.39 -28.31 3.60
N GLY A 36 -18.94 -29.36 2.95
CA GLY A 36 -20.29 -29.87 3.20
C GLY A 36 -20.38 -31.01 4.23
N SER A 37 -19.23 -31.52 4.71
CA SER A 37 -19.17 -32.67 5.62
C SER A 37 -19.63 -32.33 7.05
N ASP A 38 -19.98 -33.38 7.81
CA ASP A 38 -20.31 -33.25 9.24
C ASP A 38 -19.11 -32.69 10.06
N GLU A 39 -17.87 -33.06 9.67
CA GLU A 39 -16.65 -32.52 10.30
C GLU A 39 -16.56 -31.01 10.08
N ALA A 40 -16.73 -30.52 8.85
CA ALA A 40 -16.71 -29.09 8.55
C ALA A 40 -17.84 -28.33 9.26
N GLN A 41 -19.04 -28.92 9.37
CA GLN A 41 -20.16 -28.33 10.10
C GLN A 41 -19.87 -28.25 11.60
N THR A 42 -19.27 -29.29 12.19
CA THR A 42 -18.83 -29.29 13.60
C THR A 42 -17.82 -28.17 13.88
N ILE A 43 -16.84 -28.02 12.98
CA ILE A 43 -15.85 -26.93 13.08
C ILE A 43 -16.54 -25.56 12.92
N ALA A 44 -17.49 -25.43 11.99
CA ALA A 44 -18.26 -24.20 11.80
C ALA A 44 -19.07 -23.82 13.06
N ASP A 45 -19.66 -24.79 13.74
CA ASP A 45 -20.36 -24.58 15.00
C ASP A 45 -19.40 -24.14 16.12
N ASN A 46 -18.17 -24.66 16.14
CA ASN A 46 -17.12 -24.15 17.06
C ASN A 46 -16.80 -22.69 16.75
N VAL A 47 -16.62 -22.32 15.46
CA VAL A 47 -16.40 -20.94 15.02
C VAL A 47 -17.54 -20.02 15.48
N LEU A 48 -18.79 -20.41 15.24
CA LEU A 48 -19.96 -19.64 15.68
C LEU A 48 -19.99 -19.44 17.20
N SER A 49 -19.69 -20.50 17.95
CA SER A 49 -19.74 -20.47 19.41
C SER A 49 -18.75 -19.48 20.03
N GLY A 50 -17.62 -19.23 19.34
CA GLY A 50 -16.60 -18.27 19.75
C GLY A 50 -16.74 -16.88 19.15
N GLN A 51 -17.74 -16.63 18.30
CA GLN A 51 -17.98 -15.31 17.72
C GLN A 51 -18.25 -14.27 18.81
N LYS A 52 -17.55 -13.14 18.75
CA LYS A 52 -17.72 -12.03 19.69
C LYS A 52 -19.10 -11.37 19.53
N ASN A 53 -19.55 -10.68 20.60
CA ASN A 53 -20.85 -10.03 20.57
C ASN A 53 -20.96 -8.97 19.46
N ASN A 54 -19.85 -8.28 19.14
CA ASN A 54 -19.80 -7.32 18.04
C ASN A 54 -19.74 -7.95 16.63
N GLY A 55 -19.46 -9.25 16.51
CA GLY A 55 -19.55 -9.99 15.25
C GLY A 55 -18.25 -10.60 14.74
N GLY A 56 -17.10 -10.17 15.20
CA GLY A 56 -15.82 -10.73 14.75
C GLY A 56 -15.25 -11.81 15.68
N TRP A 57 -13.97 -12.13 15.51
CA TRP A 57 -13.24 -13.12 16.31
C TRP A 57 -11.90 -12.57 16.78
N MET A 58 -11.28 -13.27 17.74
CA MET A 58 -9.90 -13.01 18.16
C MET A 58 -8.91 -13.79 17.29
N LYS A 59 -7.67 -13.32 17.24
CA LYS A 59 -6.60 -13.91 16.46
C LYS A 59 -5.99 -15.17 17.08
N ASN A 60 -5.27 -15.95 16.24
CA ASN A 60 -4.46 -17.10 16.63
C ASN A 60 -5.28 -18.25 17.25
N ILE A 61 -6.46 -18.52 16.71
CA ILE A 61 -7.33 -19.62 17.16
C ILE A 61 -7.40 -20.67 16.05
N GLU A 62 -6.98 -21.91 16.36
CA GLU A 62 -7.06 -23.08 15.49
C GLU A 62 -8.37 -23.84 15.76
N TRP A 63 -9.51 -23.34 15.27
CA TRP A 63 -10.87 -23.79 15.60
C TRP A 63 -11.09 -25.30 15.43
N HIS A 64 -10.39 -25.93 14.50
CA HIS A 64 -10.47 -27.36 14.18
C HIS A 64 -9.65 -28.25 15.14
N LYS A 65 -8.81 -27.65 16.01
CA LYS A 65 -7.93 -28.36 16.95
C LYS A 65 -8.30 -28.11 18.42
N LEU A 66 -9.30 -27.26 18.68
CA LEU A 66 -9.64 -26.91 20.05
C LEU A 66 -10.14 -28.14 20.82
N THR A 67 -9.61 -28.33 22.02
CA THR A 67 -10.17 -29.22 23.03
C THR A 67 -11.49 -28.67 23.56
N ALA A 68 -12.31 -29.51 24.17
CA ALA A 68 -13.58 -29.08 24.76
C ALA A 68 -13.42 -27.95 25.81
N SER A 69 -12.32 -27.98 26.58
CA SER A 69 -12.01 -26.95 27.57
C SER A 69 -11.61 -25.63 26.91
N GLU A 70 -10.81 -25.65 25.85
CA GLU A 70 -10.40 -24.46 25.09
C GLU A 70 -11.62 -23.84 24.37
N LEU A 71 -12.45 -24.68 23.75
CA LEU A 71 -13.70 -24.21 23.14
C LEU A 71 -14.60 -23.53 24.16
N LYS A 72 -14.75 -24.12 25.36
CA LYS A 72 -15.52 -23.50 26.46
C LYS A 72 -14.93 -22.17 26.90
N ALA A 73 -13.61 -22.06 26.92
CA ALA A 73 -12.94 -20.78 27.19
C ALA A 73 -13.27 -19.71 26.13
N GLN A 74 -13.27 -20.06 24.84
CA GLN A 74 -13.65 -19.13 23.76
C GLN A 74 -15.13 -18.70 23.89
N GLN A 75 -16.04 -19.62 24.21
CA GLN A 75 -17.45 -19.33 24.44
C GLN A 75 -17.67 -18.35 25.61
N ASN A 76 -16.91 -18.52 26.70
CA ASN A 76 -17.00 -17.65 27.89
C ASN A 76 -16.36 -16.27 27.64
N ALA A 77 -15.41 -16.18 26.70
CA ALA A 77 -14.67 -14.95 26.37
C ALA A 77 -15.31 -14.14 25.22
N ARG A 78 -16.64 -14.23 25.03
CA ARG A 78 -17.29 -13.61 23.84
C ARG A 78 -17.22 -12.10 23.80
N GLY A 79 -17.27 -11.35 24.84
CA GLY A 79 -17.04 -9.89 24.92
C GLY A 79 -17.28 -9.06 23.64
N GLU A 80 -16.98 -7.78 23.67
CA GLU A 80 -17.24 -6.83 22.58
C GLU A 80 -16.01 -6.53 21.68
N HIS A 81 -14.85 -7.11 21.98
CA HIS A 81 -13.62 -6.85 21.20
C HIS A 81 -13.35 -7.94 20.17
N SER A 82 -13.15 -7.51 18.94
CA SER A 82 -12.72 -8.35 17.81
C SER A 82 -11.39 -7.89 17.25
N CYS A 83 -10.72 -8.78 16.52
CA CYS A 83 -9.42 -8.56 15.91
C CYS A 83 -9.49 -8.72 14.39
N LEU A 84 -8.74 -7.87 13.66
CA LEU A 84 -8.53 -7.99 12.21
C LEU A 84 -7.07 -8.39 11.87
N ASP A 85 -6.19 -8.39 12.88
CA ASP A 85 -4.77 -8.72 12.73
C ASP A 85 -4.56 -10.24 12.57
N ASN A 86 -3.47 -10.65 11.91
CA ASN A 86 -3.16 -12.06 11.63
C ASN A 86 -4.32 -12.82 10.95
N THR A 87 -4.98 -12.21 9.98
CA THR A 87 -6.15 -12.76 9.27
C THR A 87 -7.39 -13.05 10.12
N ALA A 88 -7.37 -12.73 11.42
CA ALA A 88 -8.54 -12.92 12.28
C ALA A 88 -9.78 -12.25 11.70
N THR A 89 -10.93 -12.79 11.97
CA THR A 89 -12.24 -12.42 11.41
C THR A 89 -12.34 -12.71 9.91
N THR A 90 -11.38 -12.29 9.09
CA THR A 90 -11.44 -12.50 7.64
C THR A 90 -11.36 -13.97 7.26
N GLN A 91 -10.52 -14.76 7.94
CA GLN A 91 -10.42 -16.21 7.68
C GLN A 91 -11.65 -16.98 8.18
N GLU A 92 -12.21 -16.63 9.36
CA GLU A 92 -13.46 -17.22 9.85
C GLU A 92 -14.62 -16.96 8.88
N MET A 93 -14.72 -15.74 8.34
CA MET A 93 -15.72 -15.41 7.32
C MET A 93 -15.55 -16.22 6.05
N ARG A 94 -14.32 -16.42 5.57
CA ARG A 94 -14.03 -17.26 4.39
C ARG A 94 -14.45 -18.72 4.62
N PHE A 95 -14.16 -19.25 5.79
CA PHE A 95 -14.55 -20.60 6.15
C PHE A 95 -16.08 -20.76 6.21
N LEU A 96 -16.78 -19.86 6.91
CA LEU A 96 -18.23 -19.89 7.01
C LEU A 96 -18.92 -19.73 5.65
N ALA A 97 -18.38 -18.91 4.75
CA ALA A 97 -18.88 -18.77 3.39
C ALA A 97 -18.82 -20.11 2.62
N LYS A 98 -17.67 -20.81 2.69
CA LYS A 98 -17.50 -22.14 2.05
C LYS A 98 -18.48 -23.17 2.60
N VAL A 99 -18.63 -23.24 3.93
CA VAL A 99 -19.55 -24.19 4.56
C VAL A 99 -21.00 -23.84 4.21
N TRP A 100 -21.37 -22.57 4.22
CA TRP A 100 -22.71 -22.14 3.81
C TRP A 100 -23.01 -22.47 2.34
N GLN A 101 -22.08 -22.23 1.43
CA GLN A 101 -22.25 -22.57 0.00
C GLN A 101 -22.54 -24.06 -0.23
N LYS A 102 -21.99 -24.92 0.60
CA LYS A 102 -22.16 -26.37 0.46
C LYS A 102 -23.39 -26.90 1.21
N THR A 103 -23.78 -26.26 2.30
CA THR A 103 -24.85 -26.79 3.20
C THR A 103 -26.15 -26.03 3.11
N GLY A 104 -26.14 -24.76 2.72
CA GLY A 104 -27.31 -23.87 2.77
C GLY A 104 -27.78 -23.52 4.19
N ILE A 105 -27.04 -23.90 5.25
CA ILE A 105 -27.47 -23.74 6.65
C ILE A 105 -27.40 -22.28 7.05
N GLY A 106 -28.56 -21.66 7.32
CA GLY A 106 -28.72 -20.21 7.52
C GLY A 106 -27.85 -19.61 8.61
N LYS A 107 -27.65 -20.31 9.76
CA LYS A 107 -26.82 -19.80 10.87
C LYS A 107 -25.41 -19.39 10.47
N TYR A 108 -24.82 -20.03 9.45
CA TYR A 108 -23.48 -19.71 8.97
C TYR A 108 -23.48 -18.39 8.18
N LYS A 109 -24.51 -18.17 7.35
CA LYS A 109 -24.71 -16.88 6.67
C LYS A 109 -25.02 -15.75 7.67
N ASP A 110 -25.83 -16.01 8.68
CA ASP A 110 -26.15 -15.01 9.71
C ASP A 110 -24.89 -14.58 10.48
N SER A 111 -24.04 -15.54 10.86
CA SER A 111 -22.76 -15.27 11.50
C SER A 111 -21.81 -14.48 10.59
N PHE A 112 -21.73 -14.86 9.31
CA PHE A 112 -20.97 -14.12 8.29
C PHE A 112 -21.47 -12.68 8.16
N THR A 113 -22.78 -12.48 8.05
CA THR A 113 -23.40 -11.14 7.93
C THR A 113 -23.10 -10.27 9.15
N LYS A 114 -23.16 -10.86 10.34
CA LYS A 114 -22.80 -10.16 11.57
C LYS A 114 -21.34 -9.69 11.57
N ALA A 115 -20.42 -10.53 11.07
CA ALA A 115 -19.02 -10.18 10.95
C ALA A 115 -18.78 -9.09 9.88
N LEU A 116 -19.47 -9.16 8.74
CA LEU A 116 -19.39 -8.14 7.70
C LEU A 116 -19.86 -6.78 8.24
N ASN A 117 -20.96 -6.75 8.97
CA ASN A 117 -21.43 -5.51 9.63
C ASN A 117 -20.44 -4.97 10.67
N MET A 118 -19.71 -5.85 11.36
CA MET A 118 -18.62 -5.43 12.25
C MET A 118 -17.49 -4.78 11.47
N ILE A 119 -17.06 -5.36 10.34
CA ILE A 119 -16.01 -4.78 9.48
C ILE A 119 -16.43 -3.39 8.99
N PHE A 120 -17.68 -3.19 8.58
CA PHE A 120 -18.19 -1.87 8.19
C PHE A 120 -18.16 -0.85 9.33
N LYS A 121 -18.52 -1.27 10.56
CA LYS A 121 -18.45 -0.42 11.76
C LYS A 121 -17.02 -0.12 12.20
N ALA A 122 -16.11 -1.04 11.92
CA ALA A 122 -14.68 -0.91 12.24
C ALA A 122 -13.93 -0.02 11.25
N GLU A 123 -14.51 0.27 10.09
CA GLU A 123 -13.92 1.19 9.11
C GLU A 123 -13.76 2.58 9.75
N LYS A 124 -12.58 3.14 9.65
CA LYS A 124 -12.28 4.48 10.18
C LYS A 124 -12.97 5.57 9.36
N GLY A 125 -13.25 6.71 9.96
CA GLY A 125 -13.84 7.85 9.26
C GLY A 125 -12.98 8.38 8.10
N CYS A 126 -11.67 8.16 8.14
CA CYS A 126 -10.75 8.46 7.05
C CYS A 126 -10.65 7.34 6.00
N GLY A 127 -11.27 6.19 6.23
CA GLY A 127 -11.12 4.93 5.50
C GLY A 127 -10.10 3.99 6.15
N GLY A 128 -10.15 2.71 5.77
CA GLY A 128 -9.23 1.68 6.28
C GLY A 128 -9.53 1.20 7.70
N TRP A 129 -8.67 0.34 8.23
CA TRP A 129 -8.92 -0.38 9.48
C TRP A 129 -7.70 -0.37 10.41
N SER A 130 -7.99 -0.64 11.69
CA SER A 130 -7.02 -0.87 12.77
C SER A 130 -7.11 -2.30 13.29
N GLN A 131 -6.18 -2.68 14.20
CA GLN A 131 -6.04 -4.06 14.65
C GLN A 131 -7.27 -4.59 15.39
N TYR A 132 -7.94 -3.74 16.16
CA TYR A 132 -9.07 -4.13 17.00
C TYR A 132 -10.29 -3.24 16.80
N TRP A 133 -11.46 -3.82 17.02
CA TRP A 133 -12.71 -3.09 17.14
C TRP A 133 -13.54 -3.60 18.35
N PRO A 134 -14.08 -2.73 19.21
CA PRO A 134 -13.88 -1.26 19.24
C PRO A 134 -12.43 -0.84 19.46
N LEU A 135 -12.13 0.42 19.18
CA LEU A 135 -10.81 1.00 19.39
C LEU A 135 -10.39 0.89 20.86
N GLN A 136 -9.10 0.68 21.12
CA GLN A 136 -8.58 0.52 22.48
C GLN A 136 -8.48 1.87 23.22
N GLY A 137 -8.31 2.97 22.48
CA GLY A 137 -8.17 4.31 23.05
C GLY A 137 -6.80 4.55 23.71
N GLY A 138 -6.67 5.72 24.33
CA GLY A 138 -5.45 6.07 25.09
C GLY A 138 -4.17 6.22 24.26
N GLY A 139 -4.27 6.45 22.95
CA GLY A 139 -3.11 6.55 22.06
C GLY A 139 -2.42 5.21 21.82
N SER A 140 -3.17 4.12 21.90
CA SER A 140 -2.67 2.78 21.57
C SER A 140 -2.30 2.68 20.09
N TYR A 141 -1.15 2.07 19.79
CA TYR A 141 -0.74 1.81 18.40
C TYR A 141 -1.73 0.88 17.66
N TRP A 142 -2.53 0.12 18.41
CA TRP A 142 -3.57 -0.75 17.84
C TRP A 142 -4.71 0.02 17.17
N ASP A 143 -4.80 1.33 17.42
CA ASP A 143 -5.83 2.20 16.87
C ASP A 143 -5.41 2.96 15.60
N TYR A 144 -4.15 2.83 15.18
CA TYR A 144 -3.65 3.43 13.94
C TYR A 144 -4.20 2.72 12.69
N ILE A 145 -4.12 3.38 11.53
CA ILE A 145 -4.25 2.73 10.23
C ILE A 145 -3.14 1.68 10.15
N THR A 146 -3.50 0.41 9.92
CA THR A 146 -2.56 -0.70 10.07
C THR A 146 -2.34 -1.45 8.76
N PHE A 147 -1.11 -1.43 8.29
CA PHE A 147 -0.63 -2.23 7.17
C PHE A 147 0.13 -3.48 7.64
N ASN A 148 0.61 -3.46 8.88
CA ASN A 148 1.32 -4.59 9.50
C ASN A 148 0.56 -5.91 9.35
N ASP A 149 1.33 -6.99 9.09
CA ASP A 149 0.83 -8.37 8.95
C ASP A 149 -0.33 -8.50 7.93
N ASP A 150 -0.28 -7.67 6.85
CA ASP A 150 -1.25 -7.66 5.75
C ASP A 150 -2.70 -7.36 6.15
N LEU A 151 -2.93 -6.76 7.32
CA LEU A 151 -4.27 -6.52 7.84
C LEU A 151 -5.17 -5.80 6.82
N MET A 152 -4.70 -4.65 6.32
CA MET A 152 -5.45 -3.84 5.36
C MET A 152 -5.77 -4.62 4.09
N THR A 153 -4.78 -5.26 3.50
CA THR A 153 -4.95 -6.01 2.24
C THR A 153 -5.83 -7.25 2.41
N ASN A 154 -5.78 -7.92 3.58
CA ASN A 154 -6.65 -9.06 3.89
C ASN A 154 -8.12 -8.64 3.96
N VAL A 155 -8.42 -7.51 4.62
CA VAL A 155 -9.78 -6.97 4.67
C VAL A 155 -10.24 -6.52 3.28
N MET A 156 -9.41 -5.77 2.56
CA MET A 156 -9.74 -5.28 1.21
C MET A 156 -10.01 -6.43 0.22
N ARG A 157 -9.17 -7.47 0.23
CA ARG A 157 -9.39 -8.67 -0.62
C ARG A 157 -10.72 -9.36 -0.30
N LEU A 158 -11.02 -9.55 0.99
CA LEU A 158 -12.30 -10.13 1.41
C LEU A 158 -13.47 -9.29 0.91
N LEU A 159 -13.45 -7.97 1.12
CA LEU A 159 -14.52 -7.07 0.68
C LEU A 159 -14.66 -7.03 -0.85
N GLN A 160 -13.55 -7.09 -1.59
CA GLN A 160 -13.52 -7.16 -3.05
C GLN A 160 -14.19 -8.43 -3.58
N GLU A 161 -13.89 -9.58 -2.97
CA GLU A 161 -14.48 -10.87 -3.32
C GLU A 161 -15.97 -10.92 -3.00
N ILE A 162 -16.38 -10.36 -1.84
CA ILE A 162 -17.81 -10.21 -1.49
C ILE A 162 -18.53 -9.30 -2.49
N ALA A 163 -17.92 -8.17 -2.85
CA ALA A 163 -18.48 -7.25 -3.85
C ALA A 163 -18.67 -7.91 -5.21
N ALA A 164 -17.73 -8.75 -5.64
CA ALA A 164 -17.83 -9.52 -6.86
C ALA A 164 -18.98 -10.55 -6.83
N GLY A 165 -19.31 -11.08 -5.65
CA GLY A 165 -20.43 -12.00 -5.46
C GLY A 165 -20.32 -13.30 -6.25
N LYS A 166 -19.09 -13.83 -6.37
CA LYS A 166 -18.79 -15.06 -7.14
C LYS A 166 -18.16 -16.13 -6.23
N GLY A 167 -18.14 -17.37 -6.69
CA GLY A 167 -17.53 -18.49 -5.97
C GLY A 167 -18.11 -18.65 -4.56
N ASP A 168 -17.25 -18.71 -3.57
CA ASP A 168 -17.64 -18.90 -2.16
C ASP A 168 -18.53 -17.74 -1.62
N PHE A 169 -18.52 -16.59 -2.27
CA PHE A 169 -19.30 -15.41 -1.90
C PHE A 169 -20.56 -15.19 -2.75
N ALA A 170 -20.94 -16.14 -3.61
CA ALA A 170 -22.16 -16.04 -4.39
C ALA A 170 -23.40 -16.02 -3.46
N ASN A 171 -24.25 -14.97 -3.61
CA ASN A 171 -25.50 -14.81 -2.87
C ASN A 171 -25.40 -14.77 -1.33
N ILE A 172 -24.18 -14.67 -0.76
CA ILE A 172 -24.01 -14.59 0.70
C ILE A 172 -24.33 -13.19 1.23
N ALA A 173 -24.12 -12.17 0.44
CA ALA A 173 -24.41 -10.76 0.72
C ALA A 173 -25.42 -10.22 -0.31
N ASP A 174 -26.28 -9.30 0.12
CA ASP A 174 -27.20 -8.59 -0.77
C ASP A 174 -26.48 -7.49 -1.56
N ASP A 175 -27.18 -6.88 -2.53
CA ASP A 175 -26.61 -5.87 -3.42
C ASP A 175 -26.18 -4.61 -2.66
N ALA A 176 -26.87 -4.24 -1.58
CA ALA A 176 -26.52 -3.09 -0.76
C ALA A 176 -25.21 -3.33 -0.01
N ALA A 177 -25.03 -4.51 0.59
CA ALA A 177 -23.79 -4.91 1.25
C ALA A 177 -22.63 -5.05 0.25
N ARG A 178 -22.87 -5.62 -0.93
CA ARG A 178 -21.86 -5.73 -2.00
C ARG A 178 -21.38 -4.36 -2.48
N LYS A 179 -22.33 -3.42 -2.67
CA LYS A 179 -22.02 -2.03 -3.02
C LYS A 179 -21.19 -1.36 -1.91
N HIS A 180 -21.58 -1.54 -0.65
CA HIS A 180 -20.83 -1.01 0.50
C HIS A 180 -19.40 -1.57 0.54
N CYS A 181 -19.22 -2.88 0.31
CA CYS A 181 -17.89 -3.49 0.18
C CYS A 181 -17.04 -2.80 -0.88
N SER A 182 -17.59 -2.58 -2.09
CA SER A 182 -16.89 -1.90 -3.16
C SER A 182 -16.48 -0.46 -2.80
N GLU A 183 -17.38 0.28 -2.13
CA GLU A 183 -17.13 1.65 -1.69
C GLU A 183 -16.08 1.70 -0.57
N ALA A 184 -16.11 0.76 0.38
CA ALA A 184 -15.11 0.65 1.45
C ALA A 184 -13.70 0.37 0.89
N VAL A 185 -13.58 -0.51 -0.12
CA VAL A 185 -12.31 -0.75 -0.82
C VAL A 185 -11.78 0.51 -1.49
N LYS A 186 -12.64 1.30 -2.13
CA LYS A 186 -12.22 2.59 -2.74
C LYS A 186 -11.68 3.56 -1.69
N ARG A 187 -12.39 3.73 -0.57
CA ARG A 187 -11.92 4.60 0.53
C ARG A 187 -10.61 4.10 1.15
N ALA A 188 -10.41 2.79 1.22
CA ALA A 188 -9.15 2.21 1.69
C ALA A 188 -8.00 2.47 0.72
N ILE A 189 -8.23 2.42 -0.60
CA ILE A 189 -7.25 2.83 -1.62
C ILE A 189 -6.88 4.30 -1.44
N ASP A 190 -7.86 5.19 -1.27
CA ASP A 190 -7.62 6.62 -1.04
C ASP A 190 -6.77 6.86 0.22
N VAL A 191 -7.02 6.08 1.29
CA VAL A 191 -6.20 6.14 2.52
C VAL A 191 -4.78 5.63 2.27
N ILE A 192 -4.60 4.55 1.52
CA ILE A 192 -3.26 4.04 1.18
C ILE A 192 -2.48 5.10 0.41
N ILE A 193 -3.10 5.77 -0.56
CA ILE A 193 -2.47 6.87 -1.31
C ILE A 193 -2.06 8.01 -0.37
N LYS A 194 -2.94 8.43 0.56
CA LYS A 194 -2.64 9.49 1.54
C LYS A 194 -1.52 9.11 2.52
N CYS A 195 -1.42 7.83 2.86
CA CYS A 195 -0.37 7.31 3.75
C CYS A 195 0.98 7.14 3.04
N GLN A 196 1.06 7.29 1.71
CA GLN A 196 2.34 7.21 1.01
C GLN A 196 3.28 8.30 1.52
N VAL A 197 4.42 7.86 2.09
CA VAL A 197 5.37 8.76 2.73
C VAL A 197 5.94 9.74 1.71
N ASP A 198 5.97 11.00 2.07
CA ASP A 198 6.70 12.02 1.31
C ASP A 198 8.14 12.08 1.80
N ASP A 199 9.08 11.77 0.92
CA ASP A 199 10.51 11.80 1.19
C ASP A 199 11.16 12.95 0.40
N ASN A 200 11.25 14.12 1.01
CA ASN A 200 11.79 15.33 0.37
C ASN A 200 11.10 15.68 -0.97
N GLY A 201 9.77 15.58 -1.02
CA GLY A 201 9.01 15.83 -2.22
C GLY A 201 9.00 14.67 -3.23
N VAL A 202 9.61 13.55 -2.89
CA VAL A 202 9.50 12.29 -3.63
C VAL A 202 8.58 11.35 -2.87
N LYS A 203 7.52 10.88 -3.52
CA LYS A 203 6.64 9.87 -2.93
C LYS A 203 7.39 8.55 -2.80
N ALA A 204 7.58 8.10 -1.56
CA ALA A 204 8.27 6.87 -1.21
C ALA A 204 7.29 5.67 -1.11
N ALA A 205 7.47 4.82 -0.12
CA ALA A 205 6.61 3.70 0.20
C ALA A 205 5.86 3.95 1.54
N TRP A 206 5.54 2.92 2.31
CA TRP A 206 4.68 3.05 3.48
C TRP A 206 5.34 2.55 4.76
N CYS A 207 4.90 3.08 5.89
CA CYS A 207 5.15 2.52 7.21
C CYS A 207 4.19 1.34 7.49
N ALA A 208 4.51 0.54 8.50
CA ALA A 208 3.63 -0.53 8.97
C ALA A 208 2.34 0.00 9.65
N GLN A 209 2.39 1.17 10.26
CA GLN A 209 1.25 1.88 10.81
C GLN A 209 1.32 3.38 10.46
N HIS A 210 0.13 4.00 10.32
CA HIS A 210 0.00 5.42 10.05
C HIS A 210 -1.04 6.08 10.97
N ASP A 211 -0.78 7.32 11.33
CA ASP A 211 -1.71 8.15 12.10
C ASP A 211 -2.99 8.41 11.31
N THR A 212 -4.13 8.45 12.00
CA THR A 212 -5.46 8.57 11.38
C THR A 212 -5.85 10.00 11.00
N VAL A 213 -5.09 10.99 11.42
CA VAL A 213 -5.39 12.41 11.23
C VAL A 213 -4.47 13.01 10.16
N ASN A 214 -3.16 12.83 10.32
CA ASN A 214 -2.16 13.41 9.43
C ASN A 214 -1.54 12.40 8.45
N PHE A 215 -1.90 11.10 8.55
CA PHE A 215 -1.43 10.01 7.70
C PHE A 215 0.09 9.76 7.76
N GLN A 216 0.79 10.36 8.72
CA GLN A 216 2.23 10.19 8.87
C GLN A 216 2.59 8.83 9.48
N PRO A 217 3.82 8.33 9.25
CA PRO A 217 4.33 7.12 9.88
C PRO A 217 4.19 7.17 11.40
N ALA A 218 3.65 6.12 11.99
CA ALA A 218 3.40 5.99 13.42
C ALA A 218 4.19 4.82 14.03
N VAL A 219 4.48 4.94 15.32
CA VAL A 219 5.14 3.89 16.08
C VAL A 219 4.17 2.74 16.34
N GLY A 220 4.65 1.50 16.21
CA GLY A 220 3.97 0.31 16.71
C GLY A 220 4.50 -0.10 18.07
N ARG A 221 4.96 -1.36 18.18
CA ARG A 221 5.69 -1.85 19.36
C ARG A 221 7.04 -1.13 19.50
N PRO A 222 7.70 -1.20 20.67
CA PRO A 222 8.99 -0.52 20.86
C PRO A 222 10.09 -0.85 19.85
N HIS A 223 9.99 -1.97 19.14
CA HIS A 223 10.90 -2.34 18.06
C HIS A 223 10.35 -2.00 16.65
N GLU A 224 9.19 -1.39 16.56
CA GLU A 224 8.51 -0.96 15.33
C GLU A 224 8.48 0.57 15.29
N LEU A 225 9.65 1.15 15.05
CA LEU A 225 9.83 2.60 14.99
C LEU A 225 9.10 3.19 13.76
N PRO A 226 8.69 4.48 13.82
CA PRO A 226 8.22 5.17 12.62
C PRO A 226 9.27 5.07 11.51
N SER A 227 8.88 4.55 10.35
CA SER A 227 9.84 4.16 9.31
C SER A 227 9.13 3.94 7.97
N ILE A 228 9.86 3.68 6.91
CA ILE A 228 9.33 3.03 5.72
C ILE A 228 9.56 1.53 5.87
N SER A 229 8.54 0.73 5.55
CA SER A 229 8.64 -0.71 5.64
C SER A 229 8.85 -1.36 4.28
N GLY A 230 9.94 -2.14 4.15
CA GLY A 230 10.18 -2.93 2.95
C GLY A 230 9.19 -4.10 2.80
N SER A 231 8.72 -4.67 3.92
CA SER A 231 7.80 -5.81 3.94
C SER A 231 6.37 -5.40 3.61
N GLU A 232 5.80 -4.51 4.40
CA GLU A 232 4.42 -4.06 4.26
C GLU A 232 4.19 -3.30 2.96
N SER A 233 5.19 -2.53 2.51
CA SER A 233 5.12 -1.86 1.20
C SER A 233 5.08 -2.84 0.03
N ALA A 234 5.86 -3.92 0.08
CA ALA A 234 5.81 -4.94 -0.96
C ALA A 234 4.44 -5.61 -1.04
N SER A 235 3.85 -5.94 0.10
CA SER A 235 2.52 -6.54 0.17
C SER A 235 1.42 -5.60 -0.33
N LEU A 236 1.46 -4.32 0.06
CA LEU A 236 0.54 -3.30 -0.46
C LEU A 236 0.66 -3.18 -1.99
N LEU A 237 1.88 -3.07 -2.52
CA LEU A 237 2.11 -2.98 -3.96
C LEU A 237 1.58 -4.20 -4.71
N SER A 238 1.85 -5.42 -4.21
CA SER A 238 1.31 -6.65 -4.80
C SER A 238 -0.22 -6.64 -4.84
N TYR A 239 -0.87 -6.09 -3.81
CA TYR A 239 -2.32 -5.95 -3.81
C TYR A 239 -2.80 -4.84 -4.77
N LEU A 240 -2.23 -3.64 -4.70
CA LEU A 240 -2.64 -2.50 -5.53
C LEU A 240 -2.51 -2.80 -7.03
N MET A 241 -1.48 -3.53 -7.40
CA MET A 241 -1.30 -4.00 -8.78
C MET A 241 -2.35 -5.03 -9.24
N THR A 242 -3.19 -5.59 -8.36
CA THR A 242 -4.33 -6.44 -8.75
C THR A 242 -5.57 -5.65 -9.15
N ILE A 243 -5.63 -4.36 -8.86
CA ILE A 243 -6.77 -3.50 -9.21
C ILE A 243 -6.88 -3.44 -10.74
N GLU A 244 -8.07 -3.76 -11.27
CA GLU A 244 -8.27 -3.92 -12.72
C GLU A 244 -8.18 -2.61 -13.49
N ASN A 245 -8.83 -1.55 -13.03
CA ASN A 245 -8.83 -0.23 -13.66
C ASN A 245 -8.34 0.80 -12.65
N PRO A 246 -7.03 0.83 -12.34
CA PRO A 246 -6.48 1.76 -11.37
C PRO A 246 -6.59 3.20 -11.89
N SER A 247 -6.95 4.14 -11.00
CA SER A 247 -6.90 5.55 -11.33
C SER A 247 -5.45 5.98 -11.65
N GLU A 248 -5.29 7.07 -12.38
CA GLU A 248 -3.98 7.64 -12.68
C GLU A 248 -3.18 7.93 -11.39
N GLU A 249 -3.84 8.44 -10.35
CA GLU A 249 -3.23 8.67 -9.04
C GLU A 249 -2.73 7.37 -8.40
N LEU A 250 -3.51 6.27 -8.48
CA LEU A 250 -3.07 4.97 -7.99
C LEU A 250 -1.92 4.41 -8.83
N GLN A 251 -1.95 4.57 -10.15
CA GLN A 251 -0.84 4.17 -11.02
C GLN A 251 0.45 4.89 -10.62
N GLN A 252 0.35 6.21 -10.42
CA GLN A 252 1.49 7.02 -10.01
C GLN A 252 2.01 6.63 -8.62
N THR A 253 1.11 6.36 -7.67
CA THR A 253 1.44 5.85 -6.34
C THR A 253 2.26 4.55 -6.43
N ILE A 254 1.87 3.63 -7.31
CA ILE A 254 2.60 2.38 -7.56
C ILE A 254 3.98 2.67 -8.19
N HIS A 255 4.02 3.52 -9.22
CA HIS A 255 5.27 3.86 -9.92
C HIS A 255 6.31 4.45 -8.96
N THR A 256 5.93 5.43 -8.17
CA THR A 256 6.85 6.13 -7.26
C THR A 256 7.32 5.21 -6.13
N ALA A 257 6.43 4.40 -5.55
CA ALA A 257 6.79 3.48 -4.49
C ALA A 257 7.77 2.39 -4.97
N VAL A 258 7.55 1.83 -6.17
CA VAL A 258 8.47 0.84 -6.75
C VAL A 258 9.81 1.48 -7.06
N ALA A 259 9.83 2.67 -7.66
CA ALA A 259 11.07 3.39 -7.95
C ALA A 259 11.87 3.71 -6.68
N TRP A 260 11.18 4.15 -5.61
CA TRP A 260 11.82 4.42 -4.33
C TRP A 260 12.43 3.15 -3.72
N LEU A 261 11.68 2.04 -3.70
CA LEU A 261 12.18 0.76 -3.19
C LEU A 261 13.37 0.24 -4.00
N ASP A 262 13.36 0.38 -5.32
CA ASP A 262 14.48 -0.02 -6.17
C ASP A 262 15.73 0.83 -5.94
N ALA A 263 15.56 2.13 -5.72
CA ALA A 263 16.67 3.05 -5.41
C ALA A 263 17.31 2.79 -4.03
N HIS A 264 16.55 2.24 -3.06
CA HIS A 264 17.01 2.02 -1.68
C HIS A 264 17.23 0.54 -1.34
N LYS A 265 17.46 -0.30 -2.34
CA LYS A 265 17.85 -1.70 -2.14
C LYS A 265 19.30 -1.81 -1.65
N ILE A 266 19.55 -2.80 -0.80
CA ILE A 266 20.90 -3.24 -0.47
C ILE A 266 21.23 -4.37 -1.44
N ASP A 267 21.94 -4.04 -2.50
CA ASP A 267 22.21 -4.95 -3.63
C ASP A 267 23.29 -5.98 -3.28
N GLY A 268 23.26 -7.12 -3.95
CA GLY A 268 24.24 -8.20 -3.76
C GLY A 268 24.12 -8.95 -2.43
N LYS A 269 23.03 -8.79 -1.70
CA LYS A 269 22.79 -9.41 -0.38
C LYS A 269 21.54 -10.29 -0.38
N ALA A 270 21.54 -11.31 0.49
CA ALA A 270 20.37 -12.14 0.77
C ALA A 270 20.32 -12.47 2.27
N VAL A 271 19.12 -12.83 2.75
CA VAL A 271 18.94 -13.42 4.08
C VAL A 271 18.91 -14.93 3.94
N GLU A 272 19.68 -15.63 4.77
CA GLU A 272 19.64 -17.08 4.88
C GLU A 272 19.33 -17.54 6.30
N ASP A 273 18.57 -18.63 6.41
CA ASP A 273 18.36 -19.34 7.67
C ASP A 273 19.54 -20.29 7.92
N PHE A 274 20.04 -20.33 9.14
CA PHE A 274 21.09 -21.24 9.56
C PHE A 274 20.84 -21.77 10.97
N THR A 275 21.62 -22.75 11.41
CA THR A 275 21.61 -23.22 12.79
C THR A 275 22.88 -22.70 13.44
N ASN A 276 22.75 -21.94 14.54
CA ASN A 276 23.87 -21.37 15.25
C ASN A 276 24.65 -22.45 16.09
N ALA A 277 25.75 -22.04 16.68
CA ALA A 277 26.60 -22.95 17.49
C ALA A 277 25.87 -23.60 18.69
N ASN A 278 24.75 -23.02 19.12
CA ASN A 278 23.91 -23.52 20.21
C ASN A 278 22.78 -24.46 19.71
N GLY A 279 22.78 -24.84 18.44
CA GLY A 279 21.73 -25.68 17.83
C GLY A 279 20.40 -24.96 17.57
N GLN A 280 20.34 -23.64 17.66
CA GLN A 280 19.15 -22.85 17.49
C GLN A 280 19.05 -22.33 16.02
N LYS A 281 17.84 -22.26 15.50
CA LYS A 281 17.58 -21.61 14.21
C LYS A 281 17.86 -20.11 14.33
N ASP A 282 18.55 -19.57 13.33
CA ASP A 282 18.93 -18.18 13.27
C ASP A 282 18.97 -17.67 11.83
N ARG A 283 19.16 -16.37 11.62
CA ARG A 283 19.22 -15.71 10.32
C ARG A 283 20.42 -14.80 10.23
N ARG A 284 21.01 -14.75 9.04
CA ARG A 284 22.10 -13.83 8.73
C ARG A 284 21.97 -13.24 7.34
N VAL A 285 22.59 -12.08 7.15
CA VAL A 285 22.74 -11.46 5.83
C VAL A 285 24.03 -11.97 5.21
N VAL A 286 23.97 -12.45 3.98
CA VAL A 286 25.10 -13.02 3.23
C VAL A 286 25.23 -12.36 1.86
N ASP A 287 26.43 -12.42 1.30
CA ASP A 287 26.67 -11.99 -0.08
C ASP A 287 26.00 -12.95 -1.06
N LYS A 288 25.22 -12.42 -1.99
CA LYS A 288 24.54 -13.16 -3.04
C LYS A 288 24.32 -12.31 -4.28
N ALA A 289 25.15 -12.48 -5.29
CA ALA A 289 25.03 -11.77 -6.55
C ALA A 289 23.62 -11.94 -7.17
N GLY A 290 23.06 -10.87 -7.70
CA GLY A 290 21.74 -10.84 -8.33
C GLY A 290 20.56 -10.87 -7.36
N SER A 291 20.82 -10.81 -6.04
CA SER A 291 19.81 -10.63 -5.00
C SER A 291 19.91 -9.25 -4.38
N ALA A 292 18.85 -8.84 -3.67
CA ALA A 292 18.84 -7.61 -2.87
C ALA A 292 17.95 -7.80 -1.64
N VAL A 293 18.25 -7.04 -0.59
CA VAL A 293 17.46 -7.02 0.64
C VAL A 293 17.11 -5.60 1.05
N TRP A 294 16.08 -5.48 1.87
CA TRP A 294 15.58 -4.24 2.46
C TRP A 294 15.40 -4.42 3.97
N GLY A 295 15.47 -3.33 4.70
CA GLY A 295 14.99 -3.29 6.07
C GLY A 295 13.48 -3.48 6.14
N ARG A 296 12.99 -4.19 7.15
CA ARG A 296 11.57 -4.11 7.50
C ARG A 296 11.24 -2.71 8.02
N PHE A 297 12.19 -2.08 8.69
CA PHE A 297 12.14 -0.69 9.14
C PHE A 297 13.31 0.05 8.52
N ILE A 298 13.03 1.10 7.75
CA ILE A 298 14.01 1.95 7.09
C ILE A 298 13.81 3.36 7.63
N GLN A 299 14.88 3.98 8.16
CA GLN A 299 14.81 5.30 8.75
C GLN A 299 14.31 6.33 7.73
N LEU A 300 13.36 7.15 8.15
CA LEU A 300 12.88 8.28 7.35
C LEU A 300 13.98 9.33 7.20
N GLY A 301 14.01 9.98 6.06
CA GLY A 301 14.92 11.08 5.76
C GLY A 301 14.22 12.42 5.63
N GLY A 302 15.01 13.44 5.31
CA GLY A 302 14.56 14.78 5.01
C GLY A 302 13.71 15.44 6.08
N GLU A 303 12.89 16.37 5.65
CA GLU A 303 12.00 17.13 6.54
C GLU A 303 10.90 16.25 7.15
N THR A 304 10.37 15.30 6.38
CA THR A 304 9.38 14.34 6.90
C THR A 304 9.98 13.49 8.02
N GLY A 305 11.21 12.98 7.84
CA GLY A 305 11.92 12.27 8.90
C GLY A 305 12.14 13.13 10.14
N ARG A 306 12.62 14.35 9.95
CA ARG A 306 12.85 15.30 11.04
C ARG A 306 11.56 15.53 11.85
N LYS A 307 10.47 15.90 11.22
CA LYS A 307 9.18 16.17 11.88
C LYS A 307 8.61 14.92 12.57
N THR A 308 8.70 13.77 11.91
CA THR A 308 8.19 12.50 12.46
C THR A 308 8.96 12.11 13.72
N TYR A 309 10.30 12.17 13.71
CA TYR A 309 11.09 11.80 14.88
C TYR A 309 11.01 12.83 15.99
N GLU A 310 10.90 14.13 15.69
CA GLU A 310 10.62 15.17 16.68
C GLU A 310 9.29 14.88 17.40
N SER A 311 8.22 14.59 16.65
CA SER A 311 6.91 14.21 17.21
C SER A 311 7.01 12.94 18.06
N PHE A 312 7.71 11.93 17.56
CA PHE A 312 7.94 10.67 18.28
C PHE A 312 8.70 10.89 19.60
N PHE A 313 9.77 11.66 19.60
CA PHE A 313 10.52 12.00 20.80
C PHE A 313 9.71 12.81 21.80
N ASN A 314 8.90 13.75 21.33
CA ASN A 314 7.98 14.51 22.18
C ASN A 314 6.93 13.60 22.84
N MET A 315 6.41 12.64 22.11
CA MET A 315 5.49 11.62 22.64
C MET A 315 6.17 10.76 23.72
N LEU A 316 7.40 10.28 23.50
CA LEU A 316 8.15 9.53 24.50
C LEU A 316 8.45 10.38 25.74
N LYS A 317 8.83 11.65 25.55
CA LYS A 317 9.07 12.60 26.63
C LYS A 317 7.83 12.84 27.48
N SER A 318 6.66 13.00 26.85
CA SER A 318 5.39 13.20 27.55
C SER A 318 4.94 11.97 28.36
N ARG A 319 5.22 10.77 27.86
CA ARG A 319 4.97 9.52 28.58
C ARG A 319 5.83 9.36 29.84
N ASN A 320 7.02 9.96 29.85
CA ASN A 320 7.98 9.96 30.96
C ASN A 320 8.21 8.57 31.59
N LYS A 321 8.25 7.53 30.78
CA LYS A 321 8.43 6.15 31.25
C LYS A 321 9.90 5.88 31.50
N SER A 322 10.22 5.58 32.77
CA SER A 322 11.54 5.11 33.16
C SER A 322 11.67 3.60 33.01
N ARG A 323 12.87 3.16 32.67
CA ARG A 323 13.30 1.77 32.61
C ARG A 323 14.55 1.62 33.46
N SER A 324 14.69 0.48 34.11
CA SER A 324 15.90 0.13 34.84
C SER A 324 16.30 -1.31 34.58
N TYR A 325 17.61 -1.54 34.59
CA TYR A 325 18.16 -2.88 34.54
C TYR A 325 19.39 -2.99 35.43
N THR A 326 19.67 -4.18 35.88
CA THR A 326 20.85 -4.47 36.74
C THR A 326 21.77 -5.43 36.02
N THR A 327 23.04 -5.04 35.85
CA THR A 327 24.08 -5.91 35.31
C THR A 327 25.40 -5.64 36.04
N GLY A 328 26.21 -6.68 36.29
CA GLY A 328 27.45 -6.55 37.03
C GLY A 328 27.30 -5.94 38.43
N GLY A 329 26.16 -6.14 39.09
CA GLY A 329 25.86 -5.56 40.40
C GLY A 329 25.51 -4.08 40.42
N LYS A 330 25.39 -3.43 39.25
CA LYS A 330 24.98 -2.02 39.11
C LYS A 330 23.60 -1.90 38.46
N THR A 331 22.77 -1.02 39.03
CA THR A 331 21.46 -0.69 38.45
C THR A 331 21.59 0.60 37.61
N TYR A 332 21.12 0.53 36.37
CA TYR A 332 21.06 1.62 35.42
C TYR A 332 19.59 2.01 35.21
N SER A 333 19.30 3.29 35.27
CA SER A 333 17.95 3.81 35.04
C SER A 333 17.99 4.90 33.97
N TYR A 334 17.00 4.90 33.08
CA TYR A 334 16.86 5.87 32.01
C TYR A 334 15.41 5.92 31.50
N THR A 335 15.08 6.97 30.78
CA THR A 335 13.75 7.10 30.15
C THR A 335 13.75 6.55 28.74
N GLU A 336 12.58 6.14 28.25
CA GLU A 336 12.41 5.73 26.84
C GLU A 336 12.88 6.84 25.88
N TYR A 337 12.59 8.10 26.21
CA TYR A 337 13.06 9.25 25.47
C TYR A 337 14.59 9.34 25.36
N GLU A 338 15.31 9.17 26.48
CA GLU A 338 16.78 9.24 26.47
C GLU A 338 17.40 8.16 25.61
N ILE A 339 16.85 6.93 25.62
CA ILE A 339 17.34 5.84 24.79
C ILE A 339 17.14 6.18 23.31
N ALA A 340 15.91 6.54 22.94
CA ALA A 340 15.56 6.81 21.55
C ALA A 340 16.36 8.01 21.00
N SER A 341 16.31 9.17 21.69
CA SER A 341 16.93 10.40 21.20
C SER A 341 18.46 10.35 21.13
N LYS A 342 19.11 9.59 22.02
CA LYS A 342 20.59 9.46 22.00
C LYS A 342 21.09 8.41 21.03
N SER A 343 20.25 7.47 20.60
CA SER A 343 20.61 6.46 19.60
C SER A 343 20.23 6.85 18.18
N TYR A 344 19.41 7.87 18.01
CA TYR A 344 19.02 8.38 16.70
C TYR A 344 20.16 9.17 16.05
N ASP A 345 20.44 8.85 14.81
CA ASP A 345 21.43 9.54 13.98
C ASP A 345 20.76 10.02 12.68
N PRO A 346 20.58 11.33 12.50
CA PRO A 346 19.95 11.88 11.30
C PRO A 346 20.75 11.61 10.02
N ASP A 347 22.07 11.40 10.12
CA ASP A 347 22.94 11.11 8.96
C ASP A 347 22.77 9.65 8.46
N LYS A 348 22.02 8.83 9.19
CA LYS A 348 21.68 7.44 8.82
C LYS A 348 20.31 7.34 8.15
N ALA A 349 19.80 8.43 7.57
CA ALA A 349 18.57 8.37 6.77
C ALA A 349 18.65 7.26 5.71
N TYR A 350 17.53 6.58 5.48
CA TYR A 350 17.35 5.47 4.54
C TYR A 350 18.11 4.17 4.86
N GLN A 351 18.79 4.13 6.01
CA GLN A 351 19.38 2.88 6.49
C GLN A 351 18.34 2.00 7.20
N PRO A 352 18.49 0.66 7.17
CA PRO A 352 17.71 -0.22 8.01
C PRO A 352 17.86 0.15 9.49
N ILE A 353 16.75 0.10 10.22
CA ILE A 353 16.72 0.32 11.66
C ILE A 353 16.42 -1.01 12.34
N PHE A 354 17.20 -1.32 13.35
CA PHE A 354 17.00 -2.46 14.23
C PHE A 354 16.69 -1.94 15.63
N ALA A 355 15.76 -2.58 16.32
CA ALA A 355 15.53 -2.33 17.72
C ALA A 355 15.80 -3.62 18.49
N ILE A 356 16.42 -3.50 19.65
CA ILE A 356 16.83 -4.66 20.45
C ILE A 356 15.84 -4.91 21.57
N TYR A 357 15.51 -6.19 21.74
CA TYR A 357 14.91 -6.72 22.95
C TYR A 357 16.00 -7.46 23.77
N ASP A 358 16.19 -7.09 25.02
CA ASP A 358 17.06 -7.78 25.93
C ASP A 358 16.26 -8.87 26.67
N ASP A 359 16.52 -10.13 26.34
CA ASP A 359 15.87 -11.28 26.98
C ASP A 359 16.20 -11.39 28.48
N ASN A 360 17.40 -10.99 28.87
CA ASN A 360 17.82 -11.05 30.28
C ASN A 360 17.13 -9.98 31.11
N LEU A 361 16.81 -8.86 30.51
CA LEU A 361 16.21 -7.71 31.16
C LEU A 361 14.70 -7.63 30.93
N GLN A 362 14.15 -8.46 30.04
CA GLN A 362 12.74 -8.46 29.62
C GLN A 362 12.22 -7.07 29.20
N HIS A 363 13.09 -6.23 28.63
CA HIS A 363 12.79 -4.86 28.28
C HIS A 363 12.96 -4.61 26.79
N LEU A 364 11.94 -4.02 26.18
CA LEU A 364 11.98 -3.47 24.84
C LEU A 364 12.44 -2.01 24.92
N TYR A 365 13.36 -1.62 24.06
CA TYR A 365 13.87 -0.26 23.98
C TYR A 365 13.53 0.34 22.63
N TYR A 366 13.07 1.58 22.60
CA TYR A 366 13.02 2.41 21.41
C TYR A 366 14.45 2.84 21.04
N ARG A 367 15.24 1.92 20.53
CA ARG A 367 16.64 2.19 20.19
C ARG A 367 16.87 2.04 18.70
N PHE A 368 17.55 3.03 18.09
CA PHE A 368 18.00 2.97 16.72
C PHE A 368 19.35 2.27 16.65
N LEU A 369 19.45 1.21 15.90
CA LEU A 369 20.68 0.53 15.51
C LEU A 369 20.68 0.39 13.99
N TYR A 370 21.84 0.58 13.38
CA TYR A 370 21.95 0.75 11.94
C TYR A 370 22.72 -0.35 11.23
N THR A 371 23.51 -1.13 11.94
CA THR A 371 24.23 -2.24 11.32
C THR A 371 23.85 -3.55 11.95
N TYR A 372 23.71 -4.55 11.10
CA TYR A 372 23.44 -5.92 11.48
C TYR A 372 24.67 -6.56 12.17
N GLU A 373 25.86 -6.14 11.76
CA GLU A 373 27.17 -6.62 12.24
C GLU A 373 27.57 -5.96 13.57
N ASP A 374 27.20 -4.71 13.81
CA ASP A 374 27.41 -4.01 15.11
C ASP A 374 26.54 -4.62 16.22
N ALA A 375 25.65 -5.50 15.82
CA ALA A 375 24.78 -6.16 16.75
C ALA A 375 25.55 -7.06 17.73
N GLU A 376 26.68 -7.65 17.39
CA GLU A 376 27.43 -8.54 18.29
C GLU A 376 28.25 -7.78 19.36
N ASP A 377 28.61 -6.51 19.11
CA ASP A 377 29.43 -5.68 19.99
C ASP A 377 28.77 -4.38 20.44
N ALA A 378 27.47 -4.18 20.16
CA ALA A 378 26.80 -2.94 20.53
C ALA A 378 26.82 -2.74 22.06
N THR A 379 27.27 -1.57 22.44
CA THR A 379 27.11 -1.06 23.81
C THR A 379 25.96 -0.06 23.82
N ASP A 380 25.27 0.06 24.96
CA ASP A 380 24.38 1.21 25.15
C ASP A 380 25.21 2.50 25.23
N TRP A 381 24.52 3.64 25.20
CA TRP A 381 25.17 4.95 25.28
C TRP A 381 25.92 5.19 26.61
N LYS A 382 25.79 4.33 27.61
CA LYS A 382 26.57 4.32 28.85
C LYS A 382 27.74 3.35 28.79
N GLY A 383 27.98 2.68 27.65
CA GLY A 383 29.05 1.73 27.46
C GLY A 383 28.76 0.33 28.01
N CYS A 384 27.49 0.05 28.36
CA CYS A 384 27.09 -1.30 28.79
C CYS A 384 26.78 -2.15 27.55
N ARG A 385 27.31 -3.40 27.54
CA ARG A 385 27.08 -4.33 26.46
C ARG A 385 25.58 -4.64 26.36
N VAL A 386 25.00 -4.45 25.17
CA VAL A 386 23.62 -4.80 24.88
C VAL A 386 23.62 -6.11 24.11
N PRO A 387 22.84 -7.13 24.51
CA PRO A 387 22.71 -8.36 23.74
C PRO A 387 22.17 -8.05 22.35
N THR A 388 22.83 -8.54 21.34
CA THR A 388 22.78 -8.01 20.00
C THR A 388 22.49 -9.04 18.92
N SER A 389 22.32 -10.31 19.31
CA SER A 389 21.91 -11.32 18.35
C SER A 389 20.43 -11.11 17.99
N LEU A 390 20.06 -11.34 16.74
CA LEU A 390 18.67 -11.46 16.32
C LEU A 390 17.91 -12.52 17.13
N ASN A 391 18.62 -13.43 17.77
CA ASN A 391 18.11 -14.44 18.69
C ASN A 391 17.77 -13.91 20.09
N ALA A 392 18.42 -12.84 20.53
CA ALA A 392 18.05 -12.14 21.76
C ALA A 392 16.67 -11.45 21.65
N LEU A 393 16.21 -11.28 20.43
CA LEU A 393 14.83 -10.92 20.14
C LEU A 393 14.02 -12.22 20.20
N ARG A 394 13.35 -12.53 21.28
CA ARG A 394 12.49 -13.72 21.55
C ARG A 394 11.57 -14.19 20.41
N ARG A 395 11.69 -13.63 19.23
CA ARG A 395 10.97 -14.01 18.02
C ARG A 395 11.98 -14.45 16.96
N VAL A 396 12.45 -15.67 17.07
CA VAL A 396 13.25 -16.38 16.06
C VAL A 396 12.69 -16.23 14.63
N ASN A 397 11.41 -15.85 14.52
CA ASN A 397 10.72 -15.64 13.24
C ASN A 397 10.53 -14.16 12.86
N TYR A 398 11.03 -13.20 13.66
CA TYR A 398 10.89 -11.79 13.29
C TYR A 398 11.97 -11.39 12.30
N GLN A 399 11.55 -11.06 11.09
CA GLN A 399 12.48 -10.68 10.03
C GLN A 399 12.66 -9.16 10.02
N PHE A 400 13.86 -8.70 10.39
CA PHE A 400 14.25 -7.29 10.26
C PHE A 400 14.78 -6.95 8.87
N MET A 401 15.31 -7.95 8.16
CA MET A 401 15.81 -7.84 6.79
C MET A 401 15.16 -8.90 5.92
N GLY A 402 14.89 -8.58 4.67
CA GLY A 402 14.32 -9.52 3.72
C GLY A 402 14.30 -9.01 2.29
N SER A 403 13.97 -9.91 1.37
CA SER A 403 13.91 -9.62 -0.05
C SER A 403 12.47 -9.39 -0.56
N TRP A 404 11.57 -8.93 0.31
CA TRP A 404 10.13 -8.79 -0.02
C TRP A 404 9.86 -7.96 -1.29
N PRO A 405 10.49 -6.79 -1.52
CA PRO A 405 10.28 -6.01 -2.74
C PRO A 405 10.89 -6.62 -4.01
N LEU A 406 11.78 -7.60 -3.88
CA LEU A 406 12.52 -8.12 -5.04
C LEU A 406 11.60 -8.71 -6.12
N ASN A 407 10.60 -9.50 -5.71
CA ASN A 407 9.61 -10.07 -6.63
C ASN A 407 8.69 -9.00 -7.23
N VAL A 408 8.30 -8.02 -6.42
CA VAL A 408 7.52 -6.86 -6.88
C VAL A 408 8.27 -6.15 -7.99
N ILE A 409 9.52 -5.79 -7.77
CA ILE A 409 10.34 -5.01 -8.71
C ILE A 409 10.66 -5.82 -9.98
N LYS A 410 11.05 -7.09 -9.83
CA LYS A 410 11.54 -7.90 -10.96
C LYS A 410 10.44 -8.53 -11.80
N ASN A 411 9.31 -8.87 -11.21
CA ASN A 411 8.29 -9.68 -11.87
C ASN A 411 6.91 -9.01 -11.91
N GLU A 412 6.36 -8.61 -10.74
CA GLU A 412 4.98 -8.15 -10.65
C GLU A 412 4.80 -6.78 -11.31
N TYR A 413 5.67 -5.83 -11.04
CA TYR A 413 5.59 -4.49 -11.61
C TYR A 413 5.78 -4.45 -13.13
N PRO A 414 6.77 -5.13 -13.74
CA PRO A 414 6.86 -5.22 -15.20
C PRO A 414 5.62 -5.87 -15.85
N ALA A 415 5.07 -6.92 -15.22
CA ALA A 415 3.85 -7.56 -15.71
C ALA A 415 2.63 -6.63 -15.60
N TRP A 416 2.52 -5.90 -14.50
CA TRP A 416 1.48 -4.90 -14.28
C TRP A 416 1.58 -3.73 -15.29
N LYS A 417 2.77 -3.17 -15.52
CA LYS A 417 3.00 -2.14 -16.56
C LYS A 417 2.49 -2.61 -17.91
N LYS A 418 2.89 -3.80 -18.34
CA LYS A 418 2.44 -4.38 -19.61
C LYS A 418 0.92 -4.55 -19.67
N ARG A 419 0.27 -4.92 -18.55
CA ARG A 419 -1.18 -5.02 -18.46
C ARG A 419 -1.85 -3.66 -18.63
N ILE A 420 -1.34 -2.61 -17.95
CA ILE A 420 -1.87 -1.24 -18.05
C ILE A 420 -1.71 -0.70 -19.47
N GLU A 421 -0.55 -0.89 -20.08
CA GLU A 421 -0.30 -0.53 -21.48
C GLU A 421 -1.30 -1.23 -22.42
N SER A 422 -1.57 -2.53 -22.20
CA SER A 422 -2.54 -3.29 -22.99
C SER A 422 -3.98 -2.83 -22.74
N GLN A 423 -4.33 -2.46 -21.50
CA GLN A 423 -5.64 -1.90 -21.15
C GLN A 423 -5.83 -0.52 -21.79
N ASN A 424 -4.82 0.34 -21.75
CA ASN A 424 -4.85 1.65 -22.43
C ASN A 424 -4.98 1.47 -23.93
N ALA A 425 -4.26 0.53 -24.54
CA ALA A 425 -4.41 0.18 -25.94
C ALA A 425 -5.82 -0.34 -26.26
N SER A 426 -6.42 -1.17 -25.40
CA SER A 426 -7.79 -1.67 -25.57
C SER A 426 -8.87 -0.62 -25.33
N GLN A 427 -8.55 0.44 -24.59
CA GLN A 427 -9.38 1.66 -24.50
C GLN A 427 -9.17 2.61 -25.68
N GLY A 428 -8.36 2.22 -26.65
CA GLY A 428 -8.12 2.96 -27.87
C GLY A 428 -7.10 4.09 -27.74
N TYR A 429 -6.19 4.02 -26.74
CA TYR A 429 -5.09 4.97 -26.62
C TYR A 429 -3.75 4.26 -26.59
N LYS A 430 -2.82 4.74 -27.42
CA LYS A 430 -1.39 4.49 -27.33
C LYS A 430 -0.74 5.64 -26.57
N THR A 431 0.16 5.35 -25.65
CA THR A 431 0.79 6.37 -24.81
C THR A 431 2.27 6.56 -25.11
N TYR A 432 2.74 7.80 -24.96
CA TYR A 432 4.14 8.17 -25.10
C TYR A 432 4.53 9.06 -23.92
N THR A 433 5.57 8.68 -23.19
CA THR A 433 6.02 9.41 -22.00
C THR A 433 7.28 10.21 -22.30
N LEU A 434 7.26 11.49 -21.96
CA LEU A 434 8.40 12.40 -22.05
C LEU A 434 8.96 12.60 -20.65
N SER A 435 10.03 11.87 -20.32
CA SER A 435 10.64 11.86 -18.99
C SER A 435 12.17 11.78 -19.10
N GLY A 436 12.87 11.85 -17.99
CA GLY A 436 14.31 11.65 -17.94
C GLY A 436 14.76 10.28 -18.45
N GLU A 437 13.94 9.23 -18.23
CA GLU A 437 14.23 7.86 -18.69
C GLU A 437 14.01 7.67 -20.18
N THR A 438 13.03 8.37 -20.76
CA THR A 438 12.69 8.26 -22.18
C THR A 438 13.47 9.25 -23.06
N ASN A 439 14.24 10.16 -22.44
CA ASN A 439 15.11 11.09 -23.15
C ASN A 439 16.28 10.34 -23.77
N THR A 440 16.38 10.37 -25.09
CA THR A 440 17.42 9.67 -25.86
C THR A 440 18.58 10.57 -26.24
N SER A 441 18.34 11.87 -26.36
CA SER A 441 19.37 12.89 -26.60
C SER A 441 18.81 14.28 -26.29
N GLY A 442 19.70 15.25 -26.04
CA GLY A 442 19.28 16.62 -25.81
C GLY A 442 20.42 17.63 -25.91
N SER A 443 20.05 18.85 -26.24
CA SER A 443 20.88 20.05 -26.19
C SER A 443 20.22 21.11 -25.33
N SER A 444 20.79 22.29 -25.23
CA SER A 444 20.18 23.40 -24.47
C SER A 444 18.85 23.88 -25.05
N SER A 445 18.50 23.52 -26.29
CA SER A 445 17.33 24.00 -27.00
C SER A 445 16.43 22.90 -27.56
N GLU A 446 16.85 21.64 -27.54
CA GLU A 446 16.09 20.51 -28.08
C GLU A 446 16.31 19.26 -27.24
N TYR A 447 15.24 18.52 -26.94
CA TYR A 447 15.25 17.19 -26.32
C TYR A 447 14.57 16.21 -27.26
N VAL A 448 15.12 15.02 -27.40
CA VAL A 448 14.55 13.93 -28.18
C VAL A 448 14.20 12.79 -27.22
N PHE A 449 12.96 12.34 -27.31
CA PHE A 449 12.43 11.26 -26.48
C PHE A 449 12.19 9.99 -27.31
N SER A 450 12.00 8.89 -26.63
CA SER A 450 11.63 7.62 -27.26
C SER A 450 10.42 7.81 -28.19
N GLY A 451 10.43 7.12 -29.33
CA GLY A 451 9.42 7.31 -30.36
C GLY A 451 9.65 8.49 -31.31
N GLY A 452 10.77 9.21 -31.17
CA GLY A 452 11.15 10.30 -32.06
C GLY A 452 10.44 11.64 -31.77
N ILE A 453 9.79 11.76 -30.62
CA ILE A 453 9.13 13.00 -30.19
C ILE A 453 10.21 14.00 -29.76
N LYS A 454 10.08 15.25 -30.21
CA LYS A 454 11.03 16.31 -29.88
C LYS A 454 10.36 17.41 -29.10
N VAL A 455 11.04 17.96 -28.10
CA VAL A 455 10.63 19.17 -27.39
C VAL A 455 11.67 20.25 -27.61
N THR A 456 11.26 21.37 -28.18
CA THR A 456 12.13 22.53 -28.44
C THR A 456 11.71 23.73 -27.62
N ASN A 457 12.71 24.53 -27.21
CA ASN A 457 12.49 25.72 -26.42
C ASN A 457 13.38 26.87 -26.92
N GLY A 458 12.94 27.75 -27.64
CA GLY A 458 13.67 28.86 -28.26
C GLY A 458 15.03 29.31 -27.71
N ASN A 459 15.36 29.24 -26.40
CA ASN A 459 16.66 29.66 -25.83
C ASN A 459 16.89 29.27 -24.36
N SER A 460 16.12 28.41 -23.75
CA SER A 460 16.21 28.12 -22.32
C SER A 460 16.83 26.73 -22.04
N LYS A 461 17.52 26.61 -20.93
CA LYS A 461 18.11 25.34 -20.49
C LYS A 461 17.06 24.51 -19.76
N GLY A 462 16.47 23.53 -20.41
CA GLY A 462 15.83 22.40 -19.73
C GLY A 462 16.88 21.32 -19.46
N TYR A 463 16.73 20.51 -18.44
CA TYR A 463 17.56 19.35 -18.19
C TYR A 463 16.79 18.29 -17.41
N ALA A 464 17.10 17.03 -17.67
CA ALA A 464 16.54 15.93 -16.89
C ALA A 464 17.02 16.02 -15.44
N ASN A 465 16.10 15.83 -14.50
CA ASN A 465 16.44 15.68 -13.09
C ASN A 465 16.64 14.20 -12.78
N GLY A 466 17.90 13.76 -12.68
CA GLY A 466 18.24 12.35 -12.50
C GLY A 466 17.72 11.69 -11.21
N LYS A 467 17.17 12.47 -10.25
CA LYS A 467 16.60 11.92 -9.00
C LYS A 467 15.13 11.57 -9.06
N SER A 468 14.34 12.22 -9.92
CA SER A 468 12.88 12.08 -9.97
C SER A 468 12.34 11.68 -11.33
N ASN A 469 13.19 11.30 -12.26
CA ASN A 469 12.82 10.98 -13.65
C ASN A 469 12.07 12.09 -14.38
N THR A 470 11.97 13.29 -13.82
CA THR A 470 11.30 14.43 -14.42
C THR A 470 12.22 15.23 -15.33
N VAL A 471 11.62 15.96 -16.28
CA VAL A 471 12.31 16.98 -17.06
C VAL A 471 11.97 18.36 -16.52
N LYS A 472 12.97 19.20 -16.36
CA LYS A 472 12.81 20.56 -15.83
C LYS A 472 12.45 21.54 -16.94
N TYR A 473 11.31 22.20 -16.78
CA TYR A 473 10.81 23.22 -17.71
C TYR A 473 10.80 24.61 -17.05
N SER A 474 11.36 25.59 -17.72
CA SER A 474 11.49 26.97 -17.20
C SER A 474 10.19 27.76 -17.38
N ALA A 475 9.93 28.68 -16.46
CA ALA A 475 8.81 29.59 -16.53
C ALA A 475 8.94 30.58 -17.70
N ASN A 476 7.80 31.04 -18.21
CA ASN A 476 7.70 32.04 -19.26
C ASN A 476 8.41 31.70 -20.59
N VAL A 477 8.72 30.44 -20.77
CA VAL A 477 9.29 29.87 -22.02
C VAL A 477 8.21 29.08 -22.73
N SER A 478 8.08 29.29 -24.03
CA SER A 478 7.21 28.47 -24.88
C SER A 478 7.95 27.22 -25.31
N TYR A 479 7.39 26.08 -24.98
CA TYR A 479 7.90 24.77 -25.43
C TYR A 479 7.03 24.26 -26.57
N THR A 480 7.65 23.80 -27.62
CA THR A 480 6.96 23.13 -28.72
C THR A 480 7.29 21.65 -28.70
N VAL A 481 6.27 20.82 -28.62
CA VAL A 481 6.36 19.36 -28.72
C VAL A 481 6.06 18.99 -30.17
N GLN A 482 7.11 18.55 -30.89
CA GLN A 482 7.03 18.11 -32.28
C GLN A 482 6.74 16.62 -32.31
N LEU A 483 5.69 16.23 -33.01
CA LEU A 483 5.24 14.85 -33.14
C LEU A 483 5.81 14.22 -34.41
N PRO A 484 6.16 12.93 -34.39
CA PRO A 484 6.46 12.18 -35.61
C PRO A 484 5.30 12.17 -36.59
N ALA A 485 5.60 12.08 -37.89
CA ALA A 485 4.59 12.05 -38.93
C ALA A 485 3.57 10.92 -38.71
N GLY A 486 2.28 11.27 -38.75
CA GLY A 486 1.17 10.33 -38.57
C GLY A 486 0.73 10.11 -37.13
N MET A 487 1.42 10.66 -36.12
CA MET A 487 1.00 10.62 -34.73
C MET A 487 -0.11 11.65 -34.49
N LYS A 488 -1.16 11.25 -33.75
CA LYS A 488 -2.32 12.11 -33.46
C LYS A 488 -2.63 12.08 -31.97
N ILE A 489 -2.43 13.17 -31.27
CA ILE A 489 -2.58 13.25 -29.82
C ILE A 489 -3.94 13.85 -29.45
N ASP A 490 -4.75 13.08 -28.73
CA ASP A 490 -6.07 13.49 -28.25
C ASP A 490 -6.03 14.10 -26.86
N LYS A 491 -5.03 13.70 -26.05
CA LYS A 491 -4.92 14.11 -24.65
C LYS A 491 -3.45 14.22 -24.24
N VAL A 492 -3.14 15.24 -23.44
CA VAL A 492 -1.83 15.45 -22.84
C VAL A 492 -1.97 15.54 -21.32
N GLU A 493 -1.15 14.80 -20.60
CA GLU A 493 -1.08 14.81 -19.16
C GLU A 493 0.27 15.37 -18.71
N PHE A 494 0.22 16.29 -17.76
CA PHE A 494 1.36 16.91 -17.12
C PHE A 494 1.38 16.45 -15.66
N TYR A 495 2.31 15.59 -15.31
CA TYR A 495 2.56 15.16 -13.94
C TYR A 495 3.85 15.76 -13.41
N GLY A 496 3.84 16.38 -12.24
CA GLY A 496 5.03 16.91 -11.65
C GLY A 496 4.81 17.88 -10.50
N TYR A 497 5.81 18.72 -10.26
CA TYR A 497 5.86 19.61 -9.12
C TYR A 497 6.58 20.93 -9.44
N ASP A 498 6.25 21.97 -8.66
CA ASP A 498 7.04 23.19 -8.60
C ASP A 498 8.20 23.01 -7.61
N ASN A 499 9.39 23.48 -7.99
CA ASN A 499 10.59 23.40 -7.17
C ASN A 499 10.94 24.77 -6.51
N TYR A 500 9.99 25.68 -6.43
CA TYR A 500 10.16 27.04 -5.92
C TYR A 500 9.10 27.40 -4.86
N ASP A 501 9.23 28.58 -4.32
CA ASP A 501 8.44 29.18 -3.24
C ASP A 501 7.21 29.99 -3.71
N ALA A 502 6.79 29.82 -4.94
CA ALA A 502 5.58 30.45 -5.49
C ALA A 502 4.96 29.53 -6.54
N ASP A 503 3.64 29.44 -6.55
CA ASP A 503 2.90 28.57 -7.44
C ASP A 503 3.27 28.77 -8.91
N ALA A 504 3.55 27.64 -9.59
CA ALA A 504 3.60 27.60 -11.04
C ALA A 504 2.25 27.10 -11.60
N TYR A 505 2.02 27.30 -12.86
CA TYR A 505 0.80 26.83 -13.54
C TYR A 505 1.03 26.69 -15.03
N ILE A 506 0.18 25.92 -15.70
CA ILE A 506 0.18 25.88 -17.16
C ILE A 506 -0.53 27.15 -17.66
N SER A 507 0.24 28.11 -18.18
CA SER A 507 -0.30 29.39 -18.66
C SER A 507 -0.77 29.36 -20.10
N HIS A 508 -0.32 28.35 -20.88
CA HIS A 508 -0.70 28.18 -22.27
C HIS A 508 -0.64 26.71 -22.67
N PHE A 509 -1.60 26.23 -23.44
CA PHE A 509 -1.57 24.93 -24.09
C PHE A 509 -2.31 24.98 -25.41
N ASN A 510 -1.61 24.66 -26.49
CA ASN A 510 -2.12 24.47 -27.84
C ASN A 510 -3.10 25.60 -28.32
N GLY A 511 -2.65 26.85 -28.21
CA GLY A 511 -3.42 28.01 -28.60
C GLY A 511 -4.41 28.54 -27.56
N THR A 512 -4.53 27.94 -26.41
CA THR A 512 -5.41 28.37 -25.32
C THR A 512 -4.59 28.89 -24.13
N ASP A 513 -4.93 30.10 -23.68
CA ASP A 513 -4.31 30.71 -22.48
C ASP A 513 -5.14 30.40 -21.23
N PHE A 514 -4.46 30.18 -20.09
CA PHE A 514 -5.06 29.89 -18.80
C PHE A 514 -4.63 30.91 -17.75
N GLY A 515 -5.49 31.11 -16.76
CA GLY A 515 -5.24 31.95 -15.61
C GLY A 515 -4.32 31.30 -14.58
N ALA A 516 -3.77 32.11 -13.67
CA ALA A 516 -2.87 31.65 -12.62
C ALA A 516 -3.51 30.71 -11.59
N SER A 517 -4.82 30.59 -11.57
CA SER A 517 -5.58 29.64 -10.75
C SER A 517 -5.93 28.33 -11.45
N ASP A 518 -5.60 28.21 -12.75
CA ASP A 518 -5.90 27.02 -13.55
C ASP A 518 -4.64 26.15 -13.65
N TYR A 519 -4.79 24.83 -13.53
CA TYR A 519 -3.70 23.87 -13.70
C TYR A 519 -2.44 24.21 -12.87
N VAL A 520 -2.63 24.45 -11.58
CA VAL A 520 -1.60 24.91 -10.63
C VAL A 520 -0.71 23.76 -10.16
N PHE A 521 0.60 23.99 -10.16
CA PHE A 521 1.60 23.22 -9.43
C PHE A 521 1.93 24.04 -8.18
N PRO A 522 1.45 23.59 -6.98
CA PRO A 522 1.62 24.37 -5.76
C PRO A 522 3.08 24.62 -5.42
N ALA A 523 3.37 25.79 -4.88
CA ALA A 523 4.67 26.13 -4.32
C ALA A 523 5.14 25.07 -3.33
N LYS A 524 6.44 24.84 -3.28
CA LYS A 524 7.01 23.99 -2.24
C LYS A 524 6.84 24.64 -0.87
N ASP A 525 6.52 23.84 0.14
CA ASP A 525 6.51 24.25 1.54
C ASP A 525 7.82 23.79 2.21
N GLY A 526 8.75 24.71 2.39
CA GLY A 526 10.13 24.41 2.78
C GLY A 526 10.83 23.56 1.70
N ASP A 527 11.23 22.34 2.06
CA ASP A 527 11.79 21.37 1.11
C ASP A 527 10.75 20.39 0.55
N ASN A 528 9.47 20.51 0.95
CA ASN A 528 8.40 19.63 0.50
C ASN A 528 7.81 20.10 -0.83
N MET A 529 7.76 19.18 -1.80
CA MET A 529 7.18 19.38 -3.12
C MET A 529 5.84 18.66 -3.22
N THR A 530 4.83 19.36 -3.74
CA THR A 530 3.51 18.77 -3.99
C THR A 530 3.41 18.32 -5.44
N TYR A 531 3.28 17.00 -5.66
CA TYR A 531 3.06 16.44 -6.99
C TYR A 531 1.60 16.51 -7.36
N VAL A 532 1.33 17.01 -8.55
CA VAL A 532 -0.03 17.10 -9.11
C VAL A 532 -0.06 16.61 -10.56
N THR A 533 -1.24 16.17 -10.99
CA THR A 533 -1.51 15.76 -12.37
C THR A 533 -2.54 16.70 -12.98
N HIS A 534 -2.22 17.22 -14.15
CA HIS A 534 -3.15 18.02 -14.97
C HIS A 534 -3.33 17.37 -16.33
N THR A 535 -4.58 17.07 -16.68
CA THR A 535 -4.94 16.48 -17.97
C THR A 535 -5.63 17.51 -18.85
N LEU A 536 -5.11 17.72 -20.05
CA LEU A 536 -5.69 18.60 -21.07
C LEU A 536 -6.09 17.76 -22.28
N GLU A 537 -7.40 17.78 -22.60
CA GLU A 537 -7.94 17.14 -23.80
C GLU A 537 -7.90 18.11 -24.98
N ALA A 538 -7.48 17.64 -26.13
CA ALA A 538 -7.55 18.39 -27.36
C ALA A 538 -9.00 18.35 -27.91
N ALA A 539 -9.52 19.48 -28.32
CA ALA A 539 -10.85 19.54 -28.96
C ALA A 539 -10.89 18.79 -30.30
N THR A 540 -9.76 18.76 -30.99
CA THR A 540 -9.45 17.93 -32.16
C THR A 540 -8.08 17.30 -31.95
N PRO A 541 -7.83 16.09 -32.48
CA PRO A 541 -6.51 15.47 -32.36
C PRO A 541 -5.40 16.40 -32.84
N ILE A 542 -4.35 16.51 -32.04
CA ILE A 542 -3.17 17.31 -32.37
C ILE A 542 -2.31 16.50 -33.32
N GLU A 543 -2.08 17.03 -34.49
CA GLU A 543 -1.19 16.50 -35.52
C GLU A 543 0.02 17.43 -35.64
N ASP A 544 1.18 16.93 -35.94
CA ASP A 544 2.41 17.66 -36.17
C ASP A 544 3.06 18.25 -34.90
N HIS A 545 2.44 19.18 -34.18
CA HIS A 545 2.98 19.75 -32.95
C HIS A 545 1.93 20.42 -32.07
N PHE A 546 2.28 20.60 -30.81
CA PHE A 546 1.57 21.51 -29.90
C PHE A 546 2.58 22.32 -29.08
N SER A 547 2.10 23.42 -28.51
CA SER A 547 2.91 24.23 -27.61
C SER A 547 2.32 24.30 -26.21
N PHE A 548 3.20 24.42 -25.22
CA PHE A 548 2.79 24.77 -23.85
C PHE A 548 3.74 25.78 -23.23
N LYS A 549 3.27 26.47 -22.22
CA LYS A 549 4.04 27.44 -21.47
C LYS A 549 3.67 27.37 -20.00
N LEU A 550 4.68 27.48 -19.13
CA LEU A 550 4.47 27.61 -17.70
C LEU A 550 4.48 29.09 -17.31
N GLY A 551 3.57 29.48 -16.42
CA GLY A 551 3.55 30.79 -15.79
C GLY A 551 4.24 30.76 -14.44
N SER A 552 4.76 31.93 -14.00
CA SER A 552 5.37 32.20 -12.70
C SER A 552 6.70 31.51 -12.46
N LYS A 553 6.76 30.20 -12.27
CA LYS A 553 7.96 29.44 -11.84
C LYS A 553 8.26 28.25 -12.73
N GLN A 554 9.30 27.56 -12.43
CA GLN A 554 9.88 26.42 -13.11
C GLN A 554 9.29 25.12 -12.55
N CYS A 555 8.83 24.19 -13.42
CA CYS A 555 8.34 22.87 -13.01
C CYS A 555 9.25 21.74 -13.43
N CYS A 556 9.23 20.67 -12.66
CA CYS A 556 9.80 19.38 -12.99
C CYS A 556 8.64 18.45 -13.38
N LEU A 557 8.55 18.08 -14.66
CA LEU A 557 7.40 17.39 -15.24
C LEU A 557 7.78 16.07 -15.89
N ILE A 558 6.86 15.11 -15.84
CA ILE A 558 6.69 14.02 -16.78
C ILE A 558 5.47 14.37 -17.63
N ILE A 559 5.62 14.34 -18.96
CA ILE A 559 4.50 14.63 -19.86
C ILE A 559 4.12 13.33 -20.57
N THR A 560 2.85 12.92 -20.49
CA THR A 560 2.32 11.74 -21.17
C THR A 560 1.36 12.17 -22.28
N LEU A 561 1.64 11.72 -23.49
CA LEU A 561 0.82 11.95 -24.67
C LEU A 561 -0.03 10.73 -24.92
N TYR A 562 -1.30 10.93 -25.26
CA TYR A 562 -2.29 9.89 -25.53
C TYR A 562 -2.78 10.02 -26.97
N GLU A 563 -2.43 9.03 -27.79
CA GLU A 563 -2.85 8.87 -29.18
C GLU A 563 -4.02 7.88 -29.23
N LYS A 564 -5.17 8.28 -29.75
CA LYS A 564 -6.30 7.39 -29.94
C LYS A 564 -6.00 6.42 -31.08
N ASP A 565 -6.08 5.13 -30.80
CA ASP A 565 -5.85 4.12 -31.83
C ASP A 565 -7.06 4.09 -32.79
N GLY A 566 -6.84 4.49 -34.03
CA GLY A 566 -7.88 4.56 -35.06
C GLY A 566 -8.41 3.21 -35.53
N THR A 567 -7.96 2.09 -34.92
CA THR A 567 -8.29 0.74 -35.38
C THR A 567 -9.38 0.04 -34.56
N THR A 568 -9.91 0.65 -33.49
CA THR A 568 -10.99 0.06 -32.68
C THR A 568 -12.31 0.82 -32.79
N ALA A 569 -12.90 0.82 -33.99
CA ALA A 569 -14.35 0.90 -34.09
C ALA A 569 -14.92 -0.52 -33.82
N ILE A 570 -15.02 -0.92 -32.56
CA ILE A 570 -15.95 -1.95 -32.15
C ILE A 570 -17.22 -1.21 -31.72
N ASP A 571 -18.01 -0.83 -32.72
CA ASP A 571 -19.45 -0.74 -32.58
C ASP A 571 -19.97 -2.13 -32.20
N HIS A 572 -20.69 -2.18 -31.11
CA HIS A 572 -21.64 -3.18 -30.63
C HIS A 572 -21.36 -3.72 -29.23
N TYR A 573 -21.69 -2.89 -28.23
CA TYR A 573 -22.52 -3.40 -27.15
C TYR A 573 -23.79 -2.55 -27.08
N PRO A 574 -24.98 -3.17 -27.16
CA PRO A 574 -26.23 -2.45 -26.98
C PRO A 574 -26.27 -1.98 -25.52
N THR A 575 -26.22 -0.69 -25.32
CA THR A 575 -26.53 -0.05 -24.05
C THR A 575 -27.92 -0.49 -23.60
N PRO A 576 -28.07 -1.06 -22.40
CA PRO A 576 -29.39 -1.13 -21.80
C PRO A 576 -29.92 0.30 -21.64
N ASN A 577 -30.99 0.58 -22.27
CA ASN A 577 -31.72 1.85 -22.22
C ASN A 577 -32.31 2.01 -20.81
N THR A 578 -31.55 2.55 -19.87
CA THR A 578 -32.03 3.05 -18.59
C THR A 578 -31.53 4.49 -18.48
N GLN A 579 -32.38 5.42 -18.90
CA GLN A 579 -32.23 6.85 -18.64
C GLN A 579 -32.32 7.11 -17.14
N HIS A 580 -31.20 6.93 -16.44
CA HIS A 580 -30.98 7.59 -15.16
C HIS A 580 -30.20 8.85 -15.43
N PRO A 581 -30.74 10.04 -15.11
CA PRO A 581 -30.02 11.28 -15.29
C PRO A 581 -28.71 11.23 -14.50
N THR A 582 -27.61 11.50 -15.19
CA THR A 582 -26.27 11.56 -14.59
C THR A 582 -26.30 12.55 -13.42
N PRO A 583 -25.81 12.16 -12.23
CA PRO A 583 -25.80 13.04 -11.07
C PRO A 583 -25.02 14.32 -11.36
N ILE A 584 -25.58 15.45 -10.96
CA ILE A 584 -24.97 16.77 -11.05
C ILE A 584 -24.45 17.12 -9.65
N TYR A 585 -23.26 17.67 -9.57
CA TYR A 585 -22.62 18.07 -8.31
C TYR A 585 -22.36 19.58 -8.33
N ASN A 586 -22.50 20.24 -7.17
CA ASN A 586 -22.07 21.63 -7.01
C ASN A 586 -20.53 21.70 -6.96
N LEU A 587 -19.99 22.92 -6.95
CA LEU A 587 -18.53 23.13 -6.91
C LEU A 587 -17.87 22.64 -5.62
N GLN A 588 -18.63 22.35 -4.57
CA GLN A 588 -18.16 21.73 -3.32
C GLN A 588 -18.25 20.20 -3.35
N GLY A 589 -18.59 19.61 -4.50
CA GLY A 589 -18.68 18.15 -4.66
C GLY A 589 -19.94 17.51 -4.07
N MET A 590 -20.93 18.28 -3.61
CA MET A 590 -22.20 17.76 -3.11
C MET A 590 -23.17 17.53 -4.28
N ARG A 591 -23.92 16.42 -4.24
CA ARG A 591 -24.96 16.12 -5.24
C ARG A 591 -26.02 17.21 -5.25
N ALA A 592 -26.31 17.76 -6.43
CA ALA A 592 -27.31 18.79 -6.64
C ALA A 592 -28.48 18.24 -7.46
N ASP A 593 -29.65 18.78 -7.28
CA ASP A 593 -30.86 18.38 -8.01
C ASP A 593 -30.98 19.03 -9.41
N GLY A 594 -30.04 19.90 -9.75
CA GLY A 594 -29.97 20.56 -11.05
C GLY A 594 -31.09 21.60 -11.33
N ARG A 595 -31.88 21.97 -10.31
CA ARG A 595 -33.01 22.92 -10.48
C ARG A 595 -32.62 24.39 -10.29
N ALA A 596 -31.52 24.63 -9.58
CA ALA A 596 -31.01 25.99 -9.37
C ALA A 596 -30.09 26.41 -10.52
N LYS A 597 -30.18 27.66 -10.96
CA LYS A 597 -29.24 28.23 -11.93
C LYS A 597 -27.85 28.30 -11.30
N GLY A 598 -26.81 27.89 -12.01
CA GLY A 598 -25.46 27.92 -11.48
C GLY A 598 -24.47 27.08 -12.27
N LEU A 599 -23.23 27.10 -11.80
CA LEU A 599 -22.15 26.26 -12.34
C LEU A 599 -22.06 24.96 -11.55
N TYR A 600 -22.11 23.84 -12.24
CA TYR A 600 -22.12 22.49 -11.69
C TYR A 600 -21.05 21.61 -12.33
N ILE A 601 -20.80 20.45 -11.74
CA ILE A 601 -19.93 19.40 -12.31
C ILE A 601 -20.80 18.20 -12.69
N GLN A 602 -20.79 17.85 -13.96
CA GLN A 602 -21.44 16.64 -14.47
C GLN A 602 -20.45 15.91 -15.38
N ASN A 603 -20.23 14.62 -15.13
CA ASN A 603 -19.21 13.82 -15.83
C ASN A 603 -17.82 14.49 -15.82
N LYS A 604 -17.39 14.99 -14.66
CA LYS A 604 -16.13 15.74 -14.49
C LYS A 604 -16.02 17.04 -15.32
N LYS A 605 -17.10 17.49 -15.98
CA LYS A 605 -17.15 18.74 -16.74
C LYS A 605 -17.96 19.81 -16.00
N LYS A 606 -17.53 21.06 -16.08
CA LYS A 606 -18.29 22.20 -15.57
C LYS A 606 -19.49 22.42 -16.51
N VAL A 607 -20.70 22.42 -15.97
CA VAL A 607 -21.96 22.62 -16.71
C VAL A 607 -22.66 23.85 -16.15
N LEU A 608 -22.98 24.83 -17.00
CA LEU A 608 -23.76 25.99 -16.61
C LEU A 608 -25.24 25.71 -16.83
N ILE A 609 -26.01 25.64 -15.74
CA ILE A 609 -27.47 25.57 -15.79
C ILE A 609 -28.01 27.01 -15.76
N ARG A 610 -28.63 27.46 -16.89
CA ARG A 610 -29.13 28.80 -17.09
C ARG A 610 -30.60 28.97 -16.67
#